data_674020c8f8f8e9b1a4ff6fcd4cb3446b
#
_entry.id   674020c8f8f8e9b1a4ff6fcd4cb3446b
#
_cell.length_a   1.000
_cell.length_b   1.000
_cell.length_c   1.000
_cell.angle_alpha   90.00
_cell.angle_beta   90.00
_cell.angle_gamma   90.00
#
_symmetry.space_group_name_H-M   'P 1'
#
loop_
_entity.id
_entity.type
_entity.pdbx_description
1 polymer ?
#
loop_
_entity_poly.entity_id
_entity_poly.type
_entity_poly.pdbx_seq_one_letter_code
_entity_poly.pdbx_strand_id
1 'polypeptide(L)' 'MKEKNEIDILIPVFNEDETIVKTLKNILAVVKCNYKILICYDYDKDPTLKIIKDNFPNNEKILFVK' A
#
# COMPACT_ATOMS: atom_id res chain seq x y z
N MET A 1 -9.81 -1.95 24.06
CA MET A 1 -9.28 -2.08 23.71
C MET A 1 -8.87 -2.20 22.75
N LYS A 2 -8.59 -1.93 22.67
CA LYS A 2 -8.09 -1.86 21.94
C LYS A 2 -7.44 -2.28 21.17
N GLU A 3 -7.13 -2.25 20.55
CA GLU A 3 -6.51 -2.48 19.84
C GLU A 3 -5.77 -2.63 19.43
N LYS A 4 -5.77 -2.51 19.48
CA LYS A 4 -4.66 -2.53 19.29
C LYS A 4 -3.65 -3.34 18.50
N ASN A 5 -3.21 -3.95 18.21
CA ASN A 5 -2.40 -4.79 17.31
C ASN A 5 -2.36 -4.23 15.91
N GLU A 6 -2.20 -2.95 15.87
CA GLU A 6 -2.14 -2.27 14.58
C GLU A 6 -0.71 -2.33 14.07
N ILE A 7 -0.56 -2.71 12.79
CA ILE A 7 0.74 -2.83 12.15
C ILE A 7 0.78 -1.90 10.96
N ASP A 8 1.89 -1.17 10.81
CA ASP A 8 2.13 -0.37 9.63
C ASP A 8 3.12 -1.13 8.73
N ILE A 9 2.68 -1.42 7.53
CA ILE A 9 3.51 -2.11 6.55
C ILE A 9 4.08 -1.07 5.59
N LEU A 10 5.39 -0.87 5.66
CA LEU A 10 6.07 0.15 4.85
C LEU A 10 6.57 -0.47 3.57
N ILE A 11 6.15 0.09 2.44
CA ILE A 11 6.57 -0.39 1.13
C ILE A 11 7.16 0.77 0.34
N PRO A 12 8.48 0.83 0.24
CA PRO A 12 9.10 1.86 -0.60
C PRO A 12 8.92 1.49 -2.06
N VAL A 13 8.59 2.47 -2.88
CA VAL A 13 8.37 2.27 -4.30
C VAL A 13 9.18 3.28 -5.11
N PHE A 14 9.59 2.86 -6.29
CA PHE A 14 10.25 3.74 -7.22
C PHE A 14 10.06 3.19 -8.63
N ASN A 15 9.21 3.85 -9.40
CA ASN A 15 8.94 3.46 -10.79
C ASN A 15 8.61 1.98 -10.93
N GLU A 16 7.80 1.45 -10.02
CA GLU A 16 7.40 0.06 -10.05
C GLU A 16 6.42 -0.18 -11.19
N ASP A 17 6.38 -1.41 -11.66
CA ASP A 17 5.39 -1.80 -12.67
C ASP A 17 4.21 -2.48 -11.98
N GLU A 18 3.45 -3.26 -12.74
CA GLU A 18 2.24 -3.88 -12.20
C GLU A 18 2.52 -5.00 -11.22
N THR A 19 3.79 -5.37 -11.03
CA THR A 19 4.15 -6.35 -10.01
C THR A 19 3.71 -5.89 -8.63
N ILE A 20 3.71 -4.57 -8.40
CA ILE A 20 3.29 -4.03 -7.09
C ILE A 20 1.83 -4.40 -6.80
N VAL A 21 0.99 -4.53 -7.82
CA VAL A 21 -0.41 -4.91 -7.63
C VAL A 21 -0.49 -6.32 -7.04
N LYS A 22 0.31 -7.24 -7.53
CA LYS A 22 0.33 -8.61 -7.00
C LYS A 22 0.78 -8.61 -5.54
N THR A 23 1.82 -7.85 -5.24
CA THR A 23 2.33 -7.75 -3.88
C THR A 23 1.24 -7.26 -2.94
N LEU A 24 0.55 -6.19 -3.33
CA LEU A 24 -0.50 -5.63 -2.49
C LEU A 24 -1.68 -6.56 -2.35
N LYS A 25 -2.07 -7.26 -3.42
CA LYS A 25 -3.16 -8.23 -3.33
C LYS A 25 -2.82 -9.34 -2.35
N ASN A 26 -1.57 -9.81 -2.36
CA ASN A 26 -1.15 -10.85 -1.43
C ASN A 26 -1.24 -10.37 0.02
N ILE A 27 -0.77 -9.16 0.28
CA ILE A 27 -0.82 -8.60 1.63
C ILE A 27 -2.28 -8.49 2.09
N LEU A 28 -3.14 -7.94 1.24
CA LEU A 28 -4.54 -7.75 1.59
C LEU A 28 -5.26 -9.09 1.82
N ALA A 29 -4.78 -10.16 1.18
CA ALA A 29 -5.41 -11.47 1.31
C ALA A 29 -4.95 -12.22 2.56
N VAL A 30 -3.68 -12.05 2.98
CA VAL A 30 -3.13 -12.92 4.02
C VAL A 30 -3.00 -12.27 5.39
N VAL A 31 -2.92 -10.94 5.46
CA VAL A 31 -2.77 -10.28 6.75
C VAL A 31 -4.12 -10.23 7.46
N LYS A 32 -4.18 -10.77 8.67
CA LYS A 32 -5.44 -10.93 9.39
C LYS A 32 -5.64 -9.97 10.55
N CYS A 33 -4.61 -9.26 10.94
CA CYS A 33 -4.73 -8.27 12.02
C CYS A 33 -5.08 -6.90 11.44
N ASN A 34 -5.29 -5.93 12.30
CA ASN A 34 -5.47 -4.55 11.85
C ASN A 34 -4.14 -4.02 11.34
N TYR A 35 -4.16 -3.43 10.16
CA TYR A 35 -2.92 -2.95 9.55
C TYR A 35 -3.20 -1.81 8.58
N LYS A 36 -2.15 -1.09 8.25
CA LYS A 36 -2.16 -0.11 7.17
C LYS A 36 -0.94 -0.32 6.31
N ILE A 37 -1.08 -0.06 5.02
CA ILE A 37 0.02 -0.16 4.07
C ILE A 37 0.43 1.26 3.71
N LEU A 38 1.70 1.59 3.98
CA LEU A 38 2.23 2.91 3.70
C LEU A 38 3.12 2.82 2.48
N ILE A 39 2.65 3.40 1.38
CA ILE A 39 3.41 3.44 0.13
C ILE A 39 4.33 4.65 0.19
N CYS A 40 5.63 4.40 0.35
CA CYS A 40 6.62 5.47 0.49
C CYS A 40 7.21 5.77 -0.88
N TYR A 41 7.01 6.97 -1.37
CA TYR A 41 7.46 7.36 -2.70
C TYR A 41 8.32 8.62 -2.65
N ASP A 42 9.13 8.82 -3.69
CA ASP A 42 10.08 9.93 -3.73
C ASP A 42 9.61 11.14 -4.52
N TYR A 43 8.78 10.94 -5.53
CA TYR A 43 8.37 12.06 -6.35
C TYR A 43 6.94 11.86 -6.85
N ASP A 44 6.26 12.99 -7.06
CA ASP A 44 4.81 13.00 -7.26
C ASP A 44 4.35 12.33 -8.54
N LYS A 45 5.21 12.26 -9.54
CA LYS A 45 4.82 11.69 -10.84
C LYS A 45 5.26 10.25 -11.01
N ASP A 46 5.62 9.59 -9.91
CA ASP A 46 5.97 8.18 -9.96
C ASP A 46 4.76 7.40 -10.50
N PRO A 47 4.94 6.65 -11.60
CA PRO A 47 3.81 5.91 -12.19
C PRO A 47 3.24 4.85 -11.27
N THR A 48 4.01 4.39 -10.27
CA THR A 48 3.52 3.44 -9.29
C THR A 48 2.26 3.94 -8.60
N LEU A 49 2.20 5.25 -8.32
CA LEU A 49 1.06 5.82 -7.60
C LEU A 49 -0.24 5.63 -8.38
N LYS A 50 -0.20 5.89 -9.68
CA LYS A 50 -1.39 5.73 -10.51
C LYS A 50 -1.79 4.27 -10.62
N ILE A 51 -0.80 3.39 -10.78
CA ILE A 51 -1.07 1.95 -10.86
C ILE A 51 -1.80 1.48 -9.61
N ILE A 52 -1.33 1.89 -8.44
CA ILE A 52 -1.96 1.49 -7.18
C ILE A 52 -3.34 2.09 -7.06
N LYS A 53 -3.49 3.37 -7.35
CA LYS A 53 -4.79 4.03 -7.23
C LYS A 53 -5.83 3.44 -8.17
N ASP A 54 -5.40 3.06 -9.38
CA ASP A 54 -6.32 2.50 -10.36
C ASP A 54 -6.78 1.10 -9.97
N ASN A 55 -5.93 0.33 -9.30
CA ASN A 55 -6.25 -1.04 -8.93
C ASN A 55 -6.89 -1.17 -7.55
N PHE A 56 -6.72 -0.18 -6.69
CA PHE A 56 -7.27 -0.19 -5.34
C PHE A 56 -7.95 1.14 -5.02
N PRO A 57 -8.98 1.52 -5.79
CA PRO A 57 -9.62 2.81 -5.58
C PRO A 57 -10.31 2.85 -4.21
N ASN A 58 -10.06 3.94 -3.49
CA ASN A 58 -10.71 4.19 -2.20
C ASN A 58 -10.41 3.12 -1.14
N ASN A 59 -9.28 2.44 -1.24
CA ASN A 59 -8.92 1.45 -0.23
C ASN A 59 -8.33 2.19 0.98
N GLU A 60 -9.03 2.11 2.11
CA GLU A 60 -8.66 2.86 3.30
C GLU A 60 -7.40 2.35 3.98
N LYS A 61 -6.97 1.13 3.65
CA LYS A 61 -5.77 0.56 4.26
C LYS A 61 -4.49 1.00 3.55
N ILE A 62 -4.60 1.59 2.36
CA ILE A 62 -3.44 2.01 1.58
C ILE A 62 -3.28 3.51 1.66
N LEU A 63 -2.15 3.95 2.22
CA LEU A 63 -1.83 5.36 2.37
C LEU A 63 -0.55 5.68 1.60
N PHE A 64 -0.46 6.90 1.09
CA PHE A 64 0.71 7.33 0.33
C PHE A 64 1.51 8.33 1.15
N VAL A 65 2.80 8.06 1.32
CA VAL A 65 3.70 8.89 2.14
C VAL A 65 4.91 9.27 1.30
N LYS A 66 5.16 10.56 1.19
CA LYS A 66 6.29 11.06 0.42
C LYS A 66 7.54 11.25 1.29
#